data_731f001684be02c48ee66ea6e7b62e78
#
_entry.id   731f001684be02c48ee66ea6e7b62e78
#
_cell.length_a   1.000
_cell.length_b   1.000
_cell.length_c   1.000
_cell.angle_alpha   90.00
_cell.angle_beta   90.00
_cell.angle_gamma   90.00
#
_symmetry.space_group_name_H-M   'P 1'
#
loop_
_entity.id
_entity.type
_entity.pdbx_description
1 polymer ?
#
loop_
_entity_poly.entity_id
_entity_poly.type
_entity_poly.pdbx_seq_one_letter_code
_entity_poly.pdbx_strand_id
1 'polypeptide(L)'
;MRLIKNGQVLIDNQVEKKDILIDEGKIIQIDDSIVKDCEVIDAAGLTVIPGLVDVHVHFREPGHTEKETIHTGSLAAAHGGFTSVFAMPNVIPFPDDVDTIKDYQQLIEKESVVHTYPYACITSEEASKEVVDMKAIKDLGIRWFSDDGVGVATSEIMKEAMEKAKENDCMIVAHTEDMSYRRPGACVHDSEVVTSKGWLGIPSACESAQLIRDLEITKEVGNAYHACHISAKESVEALKEAKTSGLDVSAEVTVHHLLLEDKDVVGPNWKMNPPLRSHEDRMALIEGLENGTLDCIANDHAPHTYEEKKRSMDKAPFGIVSLESAFALLYTEFVHRQKRWTLAQLVNWMSAAPAKRFGLENVGQIKEGYNADLVLVDLEHESLIDIDTFESMGKNTPFNGWSVNAQIKETIVDGKTVWKG
;
A
#
# COMPACT_ATOMS: atom_id res chain seq x y z
N MET A 1 9.92 -29.53 -1.83
CA MET A 1 9.40 -29.38 -3.20
C MET A 1 7.88 -29.37 -3.23
N ARG A 2 7.29 -28.48 -4.00
CA ARG A 2 5.85 -28.40 -4.30
C ARG A 2 5.67 -28.10 -5.80
N LEU A 3 4.58 -28.54 -6.39
CA LEU A 3 4.30 -28.38 -7.81
C LEU A 3 2.89 -27.79 -8.00
N ILE A 4 2.80 -26.57 -8.54
CA ILE A 4 1.53 -25.98 -8.96
C ILE A 4 1.25 -26.45 -10.37
N LYS A 5 0.07 -27.06 -10.61
CA LYS A 5 -0.31 -27.64 -11.90
C LYS A 5 -1.61 -27.07 -12.44
N ASN A 6 -1.73 -27.13 -13.75
CA ASN A 6 -2.95 -26.83 -14.51
C ASN A 6 -3.41 -25.37 -14.46
N GLY A 7 -2.65 -24.46 -13.82
CA GLY A 7 -3.01 -23.04 -13.67
C GLY A 7 -2.82 -22.23 -14.95
N GLN A 8 -3.56 -21.13 -15.04
CA GLN A 8 -3.26 -20.02 -15.94
C GLN A 8 -2.25 -19.11 -15.22
N VAL A 9 -1.04 -18.97 -15.71
CA VAL A 9 0.05 -18.26 -15.04
C VAL A 9 0.33 -16.94 -15.73
N LEU A 10 0.38 -15.84 -14.98
CA LEU A 10 0.74 -14.52 -15.50
C LEU A 10 2.27 -14.40 -15.58
N ILE A 11 2.83 -14.52 -16.77
CA ILE A 11 4.27 -14.43 -17.07
C ILE A 11 4.46 -13.40 -18.18
N ASP A 12 5.47 -12.53 -18.05
CA ASP A 12 5.83 -11.54 -19.07
C ASP A 12 4.63 -10.76 -19.65
N ASN A 13 3.72 -10.36 -18.79
CA ASN A 13 2.47 -9.66 -19.12
C ASN A 13 1.43 -10.48 -19.92
N GLN A 14 1.60 -11.77 -20.01
CA GLN A 14 0.67 -12.68 -20.69
C GLN A 14 0.21 -13.79 -19.75
N VAL A 15 -1.01 -14.26 -19.97
CA VAL A 15 -1.55 -15.39 -19.22
C VAL A 15 -1.37 -16.65 -20.05
N GLU A 16 -0.57 -17.59 -19.55
CA GLU A 16 -0.23 -18.84 -20.21
C GLU A 16 -0.52 -20.04 -19.32
N LYS A 17 -0.88 -21.18 -19.91
CA LYS A 17 -1.02 -22.42 -19.15
C LYS A 17 0.36 -22.99 -18.85
N LYS A 18 0.78 -23.00 -17.58
CA LYS A 18 2.08 -23.49 -17.13
C LYS A 18 1.97 -24.22 -15.80
N ASP A 19 2.92 -25.13 -15.58
CA ASP A 19 3.20 -25.71 -14.27
C ASP A 19 4.39 -24.98 -13.64
N ILE A 20 4.39 -24.84 -12.30
CA ILE A 20 5.46 -24.18 -11.55
C ILE A 20 5.99 -25.12 -10.48
N LEU A 21 7.28 -25.43 -10.54
CA LEU A 21 7.97 -26.23 -9.52
C LEU A 21 8.68 -25.32 -8.53
N ILE A 22 8.43 -25.58 -7.26
CA ILE A 22 8.95 -24.81 -6.13
C ILE A 22 9.84 -25.70 -5.28
N ASP A 23 11.01 -25.22 -4.92
CA ASP A 23 11.89 -25.85 -3.94
C ASP A 23 12.63 -24.81 -3.11
N GLU A 24 12.78 -25.07 -1.80
CA GLU A 24 13.47 -24.20 -0.84
C GLU A 24 13.02 -22.72 -0.94
N GLY A 25 11.72 -22.48 -1.09
CA GLY A 25 11.14 -21.14 -1.17
C GLY A 25 11.34 -20.41 -2.51
N LYS A 26 11.90 -21.07 -3.52
CA LYS A 26 12.17 -20.48 -4.84
C LYS A 26 11.43 -21.19 -5.95
N ILE A 27 11.11 -20.46 -7.00
CA ILE A 27 10.64 -21.01 -8.28
C ILE A 27 11.86 -21.59 -9.00
N ILE A 28 11.89 -22.91 -9.20
CA ILE A 28 13.05 -23.57 -9.80
C ILE A 28 12.83 -24.02 -11.24
N GLN A 29 11.57 -24.15 -11.67
CA GLN A 29 11.22 -24.50 -13.05
C GLN A 29 9.81 -24.01 -13.39
N ILE A 30 9.64 -23.52 -14.61
CA ILE A 30 8.34 -23.16 -15.22
C ILE A 30 8.28 -23.82 -16.59
N ASP A 31 7.25 -24.67 -16.84
CA ASP A 31 7.12 -25.39 -18.10
C ASP A 31 5.65 -25.70 -18.42
N ASP A 32 5.36 -26.12 -19.65
CA ASP A 32 4.00 -26.53 -20.08
C ASP A 32 3.50 -27.76 -19.31
N SER A 33 4.39 -28.66 -18.91
CA SER A 33 4.08 -29.84 -18.12
C SER A 33 5.29 -30.33 -17.34
N ILE A 34 5.16 -30.39 -16.03
CA ILE A 34 6.19 -30.90 -15.13
C ILE A 34 5.69 -32.19 -14.47
N VAL A 35 6.54 -33.22 -14.50
CA VAL A 35 6.30 -34.49 -13.78
C VAL A 35 7.33 -34.61 -12.67
N LYS A 36 6.89 -34.55 -11.42
CA LYS A 36 7.73 -34.65 -10.25
C LYS A 36 6.97 -35.35 -9.12
N ASP A 37 7.65 -36.23 -8.41
CA ASP A 37 7.10 -36.86 -7.20
C ASP A 37 7.27 -35.90 -6.00
N CYS A 38 6.24 -35.10 -5.75
CA CYS A 38 6.18 -34.11 -4.66
C CYS A 38 4.72 -33.71 -4.39
N GLU A 39 4.50 -32.85 -3.39
CA GLU A 39 3.19 -32.25 -3.12
C GLU A 39 2.69 -31.47 -4.34
N VAL A 40 1.44 -31.69 -4.72
CA VAL A 40 0.80 -31.01 -5.88
C VAL A 40 -0.31 -30.10 -5.40
N ILE A 41 -0.27 -28.84 -5.88
CA ILE A 41 -1.37 -27.88 -5.78
C ILE A 41 -2.04 -27.87 -7.16
N ASP A 42 -3.31 -28.30 -7.22
CA ASP A 42 -4.09 -28.22 -8.46
C ASP A 42 -4.70 -26.83 -8.61
N ALA A 43 -4.21 -26.07 -9.58
CA ALA A 43 -4.69 -24.73 -9.92
C ALA A 43 -5.65 -24.73 -11.13
N ALA A 44 -6.30 -25.86 -11.42
CA ALA A 44 -7.28 -25.94 -12.51
C ALA A 44 -8.41 -24.92 -12.31
N GLY A 45 -8.64 -24.07 -13.32
CA GLY A 45 -9.64 -22.99 -13.28
C GLY A 45 -9.15 -21.72 -12.57
N LEU A 46 -7.95 -21.71 -12.00
CA LEU A 46 -7.38 -20.56 -11.31
C LEU A 46 -6.31 -19.87 -12.16
N THR A 47 -6.14 -18.58 -11.90
CA THR A 47 -5.01 -17.80 -12.40
C THR A 47 -3.96 -17.68 -11.30
N VAL A 48 -2.70 -17.93 -11.63
CA VAL A 48 -1.56 -17.75 -10.75
C VAL A 48 -0.91 -16.42 -11.07
N ILE A 49 -0.85 -15.51 -10.12
CA ILE A 49 -0.18 -14.22 -10.23
C ILE A 49 0.97 -14.14 -9.23
N PRO A 50 1.97 -13.28 -9.43
CA PRO A 50 2.98 -13.02 -8.40
C PRO A 50 2.32 -12.46 -7.14
N GLY A 51 2.92 -12.70 -5.99
CA GLY A 51 2.50 -12.11 -4.74
C GLY A 51 2.42 -10.59 -4.83
N LEU A 52 1.35 -10.01 -4.29
CA LEU A 52 1.16 -8.57 -4.29
C LEU A 52 2.06 -7.91 -3.23
N VAL A 53 2.40 -6.66 -3.48
CA VAL A 53 3.28 -5.83 -2.63
C VAL A 53 2.53 -4.56 -2.28
N ASP A 54 2.35 -4.28 -0.99
CA ASP A 54 1.75 -3.05 -0.50
C ASP A 54 2.79 -2.23 0.25
N VAL A 55 3.00 -1.01 -0.17
CA VAL A 55 4.00 -0.13 0.42
C VAL A 55 3.44 0.77 1.53
N HIS A 56 2.15 0.58 1.92
CA HIS A 56 1.51 1.46 2.89
C HIS A 56 0.43 0.74 3.71
N VAL A 57 0.78 0.25 4.90
CA VAL A 57 -0.16 -0.38 5.84
C VAL A 57 0.09 0.06 7.28
N HIS A 58 -0.96 0.05 8.11
CA HIS A 58 -0.90 0.36 9.54
C HIS A 58 -1.27 -0.86 10.37
N PHE A 59 -0.31 -1.60 10.87
CA PHE A 59 -0.56 -2.78 11.71
C PHE A 59 -0.80 -2.47 13.18
N ARG A 60 -0.68 -1.19 13.57
CA ARG A 60 -1.06 -0.70 14.89
C ARG A 60 -0.30 -1.29 16.08
N GLU A 61 0.41 -2.37 15.93
CA GLU A 61 1.25 -2.99 16.93
C GLU A 61 2.73 -2.70 16.67
N PRO A 62 3.48 -2.32 17.70
CA PRO A 62 3.11 -2.18 19.12
C PRO A 62 2.28 -0.93 19.41
N GLY A 63 1.58 -0.94 20.56
CA GLY A 63 0.95 0.25 21.16
C GLY A 63 -0.56 0.39 20.98
N HIS A 64 -1.15 -0.15 19.88
CA HIS A 64 -2.58 -0.02 19.57
C HIS A 64 -3.22 -1.36 19.17
N THR A 65 -2.88 -2.42 19.89
CA THR A 65 -3.31 -3.80 19.59
C THR A 65 -4.82 -4.02 19.69
N GLU A 66 -5.55 -3.09 20.27
CA GLU A 66 -7.02 -3.09 20.26
C GLU A 66 -7.63 -2.77 18.87
N LYS A 67 -6.82 -2.22 17.95
CA LYS A 67 -7.24 -1.87 16.59
C LYS A 67 -6.80 -2.91 15.57
N GLU A 68 -5.57 -3.39 15.71
CA GLU A 68 -4.95 -4.41 14.86
C GLU A 68 -3.69 -4.94 15.53
N THR A 69 -3.31 -6.17 15.20
CA THR A 69 -2.02 -6.76 15.55
C THR A 69 -1.21 -7.05 14.29
N ILE A 70 0.10 -7.23 14.39
CA ILE A 70 0.92 -7.66 13.25
C ILE A 70 0.38 -8.99 12.69
N HIS A 71 -0.03 -9.90 13.58
CA HIS A 71 -0.56 -11.20 13.14
C HIS A 71 -1.86 -11.05 12.34
N THR A 72 -2.86 -10.33 12.87
CA THR A 72 -4.15 -10.18 12.18
C THR A 72 -4.03 -9.33 10.91
N GLY A 73 -3.24 -8.26 10.93
CA GLY A 73 -2.97 -7.44 9.75
C GLY A 73 -2.20 -8.19 8.66
N SER A 74 -1.23 -9.03 9.03
CA SER A 74 -0.52 -9.87 8.07
C SER A 74 -1.38 -11.02 7.50
N LEU A 75 -2.32 -11.56 8.29
CA LEU A 75 -3.34 -12.48 7.78
C LEU A 75 -4.29 -11.79 6.80
N ALA A 76 -4.71 -10.55 7.10
CA ALA A 76 -5.52 -9.74 6.19
C ALA A 76 -4.76 -9.45 4.88
N ALA A 77 -3.46 -9.18 4.96
CA ALA A 77 -2.60 -9.05 3.77
C ALA A 77 -2.58 -10.35 2.96
N ALA A 78 -2.34 -11.49 3.61
CA ALA A 78 -2.35 -12.80 2.97
C ALA A 78 -3.72 -13.13 2.33
N HIS A 79 -4.84 -12.84 3.01
CA HIS A 79 -6.19 -12.98 2.46
C HIS A 79 -6.39 -12.13 1.20
N GLY A 80 -5.83 -10.91 1.18
CA GLY A 80 -5.87 -10.02 0.01
C GLY A 80 -4.88 -10.39 -1.11
N GLY A 81 -4.04 -11.41 -0.92
CA GLY A 81 -3.01 -11.82 -1.89
C GLY A 81 -1.69 -11.04 -1.77
N PHE A 82 -1.52 -10.26 -0.73
CA PHE A 82 -0.26 -9.55 -0.47
C PHE A 82 0.73 -10.47 0.25
N THR A 83 1.90 -10.63 -0.35
CA THR A 83 3.00 -11.43 0.21
C THR A 83 4.10 -10.59 0.82
N SER A 84 4.10 -9.29 0.52
CA SER A 84 5.03 -8.30 1.06
C SER A 84 4.29 -7.03 1.41
N VAL A 85 4.52 -6.49 2.60
CA VAL A 85 3.90 -5.25 3.05
C VAL A 85 4.90 -4.36 3.78
N PHE A 86 4.70 -3.05 3.72
CA PHE A 86 5.50 -2.08 4.43
C PHE A 86 4.67 -1.40 5.51
N ALA A 87 5.06 -1.59 6.77
CA ALA A 87 4.32 -1.11 7.93
C ALA A 87 4.79 0.27 8.37
N MET A 88 3.87 1.24 8.39
CA MET A 88 4.11 2.63 8.76
C MET A 88 4.54 2.78 10.23
N PRO A 89 5.35 3.82 10.55
CA PRO A 89 6.04 3.93 11.84
C PRO A 89 5.19 4.49 12.98
N ASN A 90 3.94 4.86 12.74
CA ASN A 90 3.04 5.45 13.74
C ASN A 90 2.52 4.43 14.77
N VAL A 91 3.45 3.80 15.47
CA VAL A 91 3.27 2.80 16.54
C VAL A 91 3.92 3.30 17.85
N ILE A 92 3.70 2.64 18.98
CA ILE A 92 4.26 3.04 20.28
C ILE A 92 4.93 1.85 20.96
N PRO A 93 6.26 1.91 21.21
CA PRO A 93 7.15 3.04 20.95
C PRO A 93 7.38 3.29 19.46
N PHE A 94 7.72 4.54 19.11
CA PHE A 94 8.07 4.89 17.73
C PHE A 94 9.38 4.19 17.30
N PRO A 95 9.48 3.66 16.07
CA PRO A 95 10.71 3.08 15.53
C PRO A 95 11.66 4.20 15.06
N ASP A 96 12.21 4.96 15.98
CA ASP A 96 13.02 6.16 15.73
C ASP A 96 14.47 6.05 16.23
N ASP A 97 14.81 4.93 16.88
CA ASP A 97 16.15 4.59 17.30
C ASP A 97 16.49 3.09 17.09
N VAL A 98 17.76 2.74 17.33
CA VAL A 98 18.28 1.38 17.12
C VAL A 98 17.58 0.32 17.98
N ASP A 99 17.24 0.66 19.22
CA ASP A 99 16.69 -0.31 20.16
C ASP A 99 15.20 -0.56 19.87
N THR A 100 14.42 0.49 19.68
CA THR A 100 12.99 0.39 19.31
C THR A 100 12.80 -0.34 17.97
N ILE A 101 13.70 -0.11 16.99
CA ILE A 101 13.65 -0.79 15.69
C ILE A 101 13.97 -2.29 15.83
N LYS A 102 14.99 -2.67 16.61
CA LYS A 102 15.30 -4.09 16.85
C LYS A 102 14.15 -4.83 17.49
N ASP A 103 13.52 -4.20 18.49
CA ASP A 103 12.37 -4.80 19.17
C ASP A 103 11.19 -4.95 18.19
N TYR A 104 10.96 -3.96 17.34
CA TYR A 104 9.91 -4.01 16.33
C TYR A 104 10.19 -5.08 15.26
N GLN A 105 11.42 -5.20 14.78
CA GLN A 105 11.82 -6.25 13.83
C GLN A 105 11.66 -7.67 14.44
N GLN A 106 12.02 -7.86 15.71
CA GLN A 106 11.82 -9.14 16.39
C GLN A 106 10.33 -9.49 16.55
N LEU A 107 9.50 -8.49 16.82
CA LEU A 107 8.05 -8.68 16.91
C LEU A 107 7.46 -9.05 15.54
N ILE A 108 7.87 -8.37 14.48
CA ILE A 108 7.47 -8.68 13.10
C ILE A 108 7.89 -10.11 12.73
N GLU A 109 9.13 -10.50 12.97
CA GLU A 109 9.64 -11.85 12.66
C GLU A 109 8.83 -12.95 13.36
N LYS A 110 8.37 -12.67 14.58
CA LYS A 110 7.60 -13.63 15.39
C LYS A 110 6.14 -13.74 14.96
N GLU A 111 5.48 -12.62 14.61
CA GLU A 111 4.03 -12.55 14.50
C GLU A 111 3.52 -12.49 13.05
N SER A 112 4.34 -12.01 12.10
CA SER A 112 3.89 -11.84 10.72
C SER A 112 3.90 -13.16 9.94
N VAL A 113 2.86 -13.35 9.11
CA VAL A 113 2.74 -14.49 8.19
C VAL A 113 3.18 -14.16 6.76
N VAL A 114 3.43 -12.86 6.46
CA VAL A 114 3.95 -12.38 5.17
C VAL A 114 5.25 -11.61 5.39
N HIS A 115 5.98 -11.31 4.34
CA HIS A 115 7.15 -10.42 4.45
C HIS A 115 6.67 -9.02 4.87
N THR A 116 7.05 -8.59 6.07
CA THR A 116 6.69 -7.29 6.61
C THR A 116 7.95 -6.46 6.85
N TYR A 117 8.04 -5.33 6.17
CA TYR A 117 9.15 -4.39 6.24
C TYR A 117 8.72 -3.17 7.05
N PRO A 118 9.36 -2.86 8.19
CA PRO A 118 9.02 -1.67 8.94
C PRO A 118 9.62 -0.41 8.29
N TYR A 119 8.88 0.68 8.30
CA TYR A 119 9.46 2.02 8.17
C TYR A 119 10.10 2.43 9.49
N ALA A 120 11.13 3.26 9.42
CA ALA A 120 11.59 4.06 10.55
C ALA A 120 11.03 5.48 10.45
N CYS A 121 10.95 6.19 11.58
CA CYS A 121 10.56 7.60 11.57
C CYS A 121 11.61 8.46 10.87
N ILE A 122 11.18 9.56 10.23
CA ILE A 122 12.07 10.62 9.72
C ILE A 122 12.59 11.43 10.91
N THR A 123 11.68 11.76 11.83
CA THR A 123 11.99 12.56 13.03
C THR A 123 11.63 11.82 14.31
N SER A 124 12.36 12.07 15.39
CA SER A 124 12.07 11.47 16.69
C SER A 124 10.61 11.71 17.08
N GLU A 125 9.91 10.63 17.45
CA GLU A 125 8.50 10.63 17.85
C GLU A 125 7.57 11.26 16.78
N GLU A 126 7.98 11.30 15.50
CA GLU A 126 7.27 12.00 14.39
C GLU A 126 6.95 13.47 14.74
N ALA A 127 7.81 14.11 15.52
CA ALA A 127 7.53 15.43 16.10
C ALA A 127 8.06 16.61 15.25
N SER A 128 8.63 16.36 14.07
CA SER A 128 9.23 17.38 13.19
C SER A 128 10.29 18.27 13.89
N LYS A 129 11.10 17.70 14.77
CA LYS A 129 12.09 18.45 15.55
C LYS A 129 13.52 18.02 15.31
N GLU A 130 13.80 16.75 15.42
CA GLU A 130 15.13 16.15 15.32
C GLU A 130 15.09 14.98 14.35
N VAL A 131 15.94 15.03 13.34
CA VAL A 131 16.05 13.95 12.35
C VAL A 131 16.82 12.79 12.97
N VAL A 132 16.28 11.59 12.88
CA VAL A 132 16.87 10.37 13.45
C VAL A 132 18.26 10.03 12.87
N ASP A 133 18.99 9.15 13.54
CA ASP A 133 20.27 8.62 13.01
C ASP A 133 20.00 7.57 11.91
N MET A 134 19.73 8.07 10.69
CA MET A 134 19.44 7.22 9.53
C MET A 134 20.56 6.24 9.22
N LYS A 135 21.82 6.58 9.55
CA LYS A 135 22.95 5.68 9.32
C LYS A 135 22.89 4.47 10.24
N ALA A 136 22.70 4.70 11.53
CA ALA A 136 22.60 3.60 12.51
C ALA A 136 21.40 2.70 12.22
N ILE A 137 20.28 3.29 11.79
CA ILE A 137 19.07 2.56 11.42
C ILE A 137 19.26 1.77 10.12
N LYS A 138 19.93 2.34 9.11
CA LYS A 138 20.26 1.62 7.87
C LYS A 138 21.12 0.38 8.14
N ASP A 139 22.04 0.46 9.09
CA ASP A 139 22.90 -0.67 9.46
C ASP A 139 22.10 -1.87 10.01
N LEU A 140 20.80 -1.67 10.37
CA LEU A 140 19.81 -2.71 10.69
C LEU A 140 18.99 -3.20 9.47
N GLY A 141 19.30 -2.70 8.27
CA GLY A 141 18.63 -3.10 7.03
C GLY A 141 17.43 -2.24 6.61
N ILE A 142 17.09 -1.19 7.37
CA ILE A 142 15.96 -0.29 7.03
C ILE A 142 16.49 0.88 6.20
N ARG A 143 15.84 1.12 5.05
CA ARG A 143 16.21 2.18 4.10
C ARG A 143 15.08 3.17 3.82
N TRP A 144 13.93 2.99 4.42
CA TRP A 144 12.71 3.74 4.17
C TRP A 144 12.31 4.47 5.43
N PHE A 145 12.11 5.79 5.33
CA PHE A 145 11.83 6.67 6.46
C PHE A 145 10.57 7.46 6.20
N SER A 146 9.66 7.47 7.16
CA SER A 146 8.37 8.15 7.09
C SER A 146 7.98 8.76 8.44
N ASP A 147 7.29 9.90 8.40
CA ASP A 147 6.50 10.43 9.51
C ASP A 147 5.03 10.40 9.09
N ASP A 148 4.53 9.19 8.76
CA ASP A 148 3.20 9.05 8.20
C ASP A 148 2.09 9.42 9.17
N GLY A 149 1.12 10.19 8.65
CA GLY A 149 -0.04 10.70 9.39
C GLY A 149 0.15 12.11 9.97
N VAL A 150 1.38 12.65 9.99
CA VAL A 150 1.63 14.02 10.52
C VAL A 150 2.46 14.88 9.54
N GLY A 151 3.22 14.28 8.66
CA GLY A 151 4.12 14.97 7.73
C GLY A 151 5.27 15.74 8.46
N VAL A 152 6.28 16.14 7.71
CA VAL A 152 7.38 16.96 8.24
C VAL A 152 7.06 18.44 8.07
N ALA A 153 6.92 19.15 9.18
CA ALA A 153 6.30 20.48 9.24
C ALA A 153 7.11 21.60 8.56
N THR A 154 8.46 21.54 8.57
CA THR A 154 9.29 22.64 8.06
C THR A 154 10.24 22.23 6.96
N SER A 155 10.57 23.19 6.09
CA SER A 155 11.54 22.98 5.01
C SER A 155 12.94 22.65 5.51
N GLU A 156 13.33 23.23 6.64
CA GLU A 156 14.67 23.04 7.22
C GLU A 156 14.85 21.60 7.70
N ILE A 157 13.88 21.05 8.46
CA ILE A 157 13.92 19.66 8.94
C ILE A 157 13.81 18.67 7.77
N MET A 158 12.90 18.93 6.81
CA MET A 158 12.79 18.07 5.63
C MET A 158 14.06 18.05 4.81
N LYS A 159 14.72 19.22 4.63
CA LYS A 159 15.99 19.30 3.92
C LYS A 159 17.11 18.53 4.63
N GLU A 160 17.23 18.68 5.95
CA GLU A 160 18.18 17.90 6.75
C GLU A 160 17.93 16.40 6.61
N ALA A 161 16.66 15.97 6.66
CA ALA A 161 16.28 14.58 6.49
C ALA A 161 16.66 14.05 5.11
N MET A 162 16.38 14.81 4.04
CA MET A 162 16.72 14.44 2.67
C MET A 162 18.24 14.39 2.44
N GLU A 163 19.02 15.31 3.02
CA GLU A 163 20.48 15.28 2.97
C GLU A 163 21.03 14.01 3.64
N LYS A 164 20.56 13.69 4.86
CA LYS A 164 20.93 12.45 5.56
C LYS A 164 20.50 11.19 4.80
N ALA A 165 19.29 11.19 4.22
CA ALA A 165 18.81 10.07 3.41
C ALA A 165 19.71 9.84 2.18
N LYS A 166 20.07 10.90 1.45
CA LYS A 166 20.97 10.81 0.32
C LYS A 166 22.35 10.29 0.71
N GLU A 167 22.95 10.84 1.77
CA GLU A 167 24.26 10.41 2.27
C GLU A 167 24.31 8.91 2.61
N ASN A 168 23.18 8.37 3.02
CA ASN A 168 23.05 6.98 3.45
C ASN A 168 22.34 6.07 2.44
N ASP A 169 22.07 6.50 1.21
CA ASP A 169 21.32 5.72 0.21
C ASP A 169 20.00 5.20 0.79
N CYS A 170 19.23 6.10 1.39
CA CYS A 170 17.92 5.88 1.96
C CYS A 170 16.86 6.67 1.20
N MET A 171 15.60 6.32 1.35
CA MET A 171 14.46 6.98 0.72
C MET A 171 13.56 7.65 1.76
N ILE A 172 13.20 8.90 1.49
CA ILE A 172 12.11 9.58 2.22
C ILE A 172 10.79 9.15 1.60
N VAL A 173 9.87 8.68 2.44
CA VAL A 173 8.52 8.24 2.08
C VAL A 173 7.55 9.14 2.84
N ALA A 174 6.98 10.12 2.16
CA ALA A 174 6.37 11.26 2.82
C ALA A 174 4.84 11.28 2.73
N HIS A 175 4.20 11.30 3.89
CA HIS A 175 2.86 11.84 4.04
C HIS A 175 2.92 13.35 3.85
N THR A 176 2.17 13.87 2.88
CA THR A 176 2.20 15.31 2.55
C THR A 176 0.96 16.00 3.06
N GLU A 177 1.10 16.77 4.15
CA GLU A 177 0.01 17.51 4.76
C GLU A 177 0.50 18.82 5.40
N ASP A 178 0.33 19.94 4.71
CA ASP A 178 0.59 21.27 5.27
C ASP A 178 -0.60 21.72 6.13
N MET A 179 -0.43 21.60 7.44
CA MET A 179 -1.45 21.93 8.43
C MET A 179 -1.84 23.42 8.44
N SER A 180 -1.07 24.32 7.82
CA SER A 180 -1.44 25.74 7.71
C SER A 180 -2.68 25.97 6.83
N TYR A 181 -2.96 25.04 5.92
CA TYR A 181 -4.17 25.04 5.07
C TYR A 181 -5.36 24.34 5.71
N ARG A 182 -5.16 23.60 6.81
CA ARG A 182 -6.20 22.78 7.42
C ARG A 182 -6.84 23.47 8.62
N ARG A 183 -8.15 23.67 8.56
CA ARG A 183 -8.92 24.19 9.71
C ARG A 183 -9.09 23.09 10.77
N PRO A 184 -9.02 23.41 12.07
CA PRO A 184 -9.35 22.46 13.12
C PRO A 184 -10.74 21.83 12.92
N GLY A 185 -10.82 20.49 12.97
CA GLY A 185 -12.05 19.75 12.76
C GLY A 185 -12.41 19.48 11.29
N ALA A 186 -11.59 19.92 10.33
CA ALA A 186 -11.77 19.56 8.91
C ALA A 186 -11.59 18.05 8.73
N CYS A 187 -12.51 17.44 7.97
CA CYS A 187 -12.63 15.97 7.93
C CYS A 187 -13.04 15.39 6.57
N VAL A 188 -13.30 16.21 5.57
CA VAL A 188 -13.71 15.82 4.20
C VAL A 188 -13.04 16.74 3.19
N HIS A 189 -13.17 16.46 1.90
CA HIS A 189 -12.72 17.37 0.84
C HIS A 189 -13.43 18.72 0.94
N ASP A 190 -12.70 19.82 0.65
CA ASP A 190 -13.27 21.17 0.60
C ASP A 190 -14.04 21.38 -0.72
N SER A 191 -15.19 20.75 -0.80
CA SER A 191 -16.12 20.90 -1.92
C SER A 191 -17.53 21.25 -1.44
N GLU A 192 -18.32 21.90 -2.28
CA GLU A 192 -19.71 22.25 -1.95
C GLU A 192 -20.56 20.99 -1.70
N VAL A 193 -20.24 19.88 -2.36
CA VAL A 193 -20.95 18.59 -2.24
C VAL A 193 -20.92 18.06 -0.80
N VAL A 194 -19.77 18.10 -0.14
CA VAL A 194 -19.62 17.56 1.23
C VAL A 194 -19.76 18.62 2.31
N THR A 195 -19.32 19.85 2.07
CA THR A 195 -19.46 20.94 3.03
C THR A 195 -20.90 21.35 3.25
N SER A 196 -21.79 21.20 2.23
CA SER A 196 -23.25 21.38 2.38
C SER A 196 -23.88 20.42 3.38
N LYS A 197 -23.21 19.30 3.74
CA LYS A 197 -23.63 18.37 4.79
C LYS A 197 -23.25 18.85 6.20
N GLY A 198 -22.65 20.04 6.32
CA GLY A 198 -22.22 20.65 7.60
C GLY A 198 -20.85 20.18 8.09
N TRP A 199 -20.06 19.51 7.25
CA TRP A 199 -18.69 19.10 7.55
C TRP A 199 -17.68 20.15 7.08
N LEU A 200 -16.52 20.24 7.75
CA LEU A 200 -15.45 21.16 7.37
C LEU A 200 -14.52 20.52 6.35
N GLY A 201 -14.16 21.31 5.33
CA GLY A 201 -13.35 20.87 4.21
C GLY A 201 -11.84 20.92 4.48
N ILE A 202 -11.11 19.98 3.84
CA ILE A 202 -9.64 19.93 3.72
C ILE A 202 -9.33 20.28 2.25
N PRO A 203 -8.75 21.45 1.97
CA PRO A 203 -8.43 21.84 0.60
C PRO A 203 -7.32 21.00 0.00
N SER A 204 -7.27 20.89 -1.33
CA SER A 204 -6.19 20.18 -2.06
C SER A 204 -4.82 20.79 -1.76
N ALA A 205 -4.76 22.10 -1.50
CA ALA A 205 -3.53 22.79 -1.13
C ALA A 205 -2.88 22.23 0.15
N CYS A 206 -3.65 21.57 1.03
CA CYS A 206 -3.10 20.91 2.21
C CYS A 206 -2.09 19.81 1.83
N GLU A 207 -2.37 19.06 0.78
CA GLU A 207 -1.48 18.04 0.22
C GLU A 207 -0.44 18.65 -0.75
N SER A 208 -0.91 19.37 -1.76
CA SER A 208 -0.05 19.80 -2.86
C SER A 208 1.00 20.84 -2.47
N ALA A 209 0.72 21.71 -1.49
CA ALA A 209 1.71 22.71 -1.05
C ALA A 209 2.92 22.07 -0.38
N GLN A 210 2.71 21.07 0.50
CA GLN A 210 3.84 20.35 1.09
C GLN A 210 4.57 19.52 0.03
N LEU A 211 3.86 18.82 -0.84
CA LEU A 211 4.49 18.05 -1.91
C LEU A 211 5.38 18.93 -2.79
N ILE A 212 4.88 20.07 -3.26
CA ILE A 212 5.66 21.01 -4.10
C ILE A 212 6.91 21.49 -3.35
N ARG A 213 6.78 21.85 -2.07
CA ARG A 213 7.93 22.19 -1.20
C ARG A 213 8.97 21.06 -1.18
N ASP A 214 8.51 19.82 -0.96
CA ASP A 214 9.41 18.67 -0.85
C ASP A 214 10.08 18.34 -2.18
N LEU A 215 9.39 18.49 -3.31
CA LEU A 215 9.95 18.31 -4.65
C LEU A 215 11.01 19.36 -4.98
N GLU A 216 10.84 20.62 -4.54
CA GLU A 216 11.88 21.65 -4.71
C GLU A 216 13.12 21.33 -3.86
N ILE A 217 12.95 20.81 -2.64
CA ILE A 217 14.08 20.36 -1.81
C ILE A 217 14.74 19.12 -2.45
N THR A 218 13.95 18.16 -2.95
CA THR A 218 14.49 16.99 -3.68
C THR A 218 15.32 17.41 -4.89
N LYS A 219 14.90 18.45 -5.61
CA LYS A 219 15.67 19.00 -6.73
C LYS A 219 16.99 19.61 -6.29
N GLU A 220 17.02 20.26 -5.14
CA GLU A 220 18.26 20.82 -4.57
C GLU A 220 19.19 19.72 -4.06
N VAL A 221 18.66 18.77 -3.30
CA VAL A 221 19.42 17.72 -2.62
C VAL A 221 19.74 16.56 -3.54
N GLY A 222 18.78 16.10 -4.36
CA GLY A 222 18.90 14.94 -5.26
C GLY A 222 18.85 13.60 -4.51
N ASN A 223 17.97 13.49 -3.50
CA ASN A 223 17.65 12.27 -2.77
C ASN A 223 16.57 11.45 -3.50
N ALA A 224 16.42 10.18 -3.12
CA ALA A 224 15.26 9.39 -3.47
C ALA A 224 14.05 9.82 -2.61
N TYR A 225 12.89 10.05 -3.26
CA TYR A 225 11.65 10.49 -2.61
C TYR A 225 10.46 9.70 -3.10
N HIS A 226 9.57 9.33 -2.20
CA HIS A 226 8.29 8.69 -2.52
C HIS A 226 7.16 9.45 -1.82
N ALA A 227 6.14 9.86 -2.59
CA ALA A 227 4.97 10.54 -2.07
C ALA A 227 3.86 9.53 -1.78
N CYS A 228 3.39 9.47 -0.53
CA CYS A 228 2.32 8.59 -0.09
C CYS A 228 0.95 9.03 -0.63
N HIS A 229 0.07 8.07 -0.86
CA HIS A 229 -1.40 8.20 -1.06
C HIS A 229 -1.86 9.50 -1.74
N ILE A 230 -1.30 9.83 -2.91
CA ILE A 230 -1.67 11.04 -3.65
C ILE A 230 -3.17 11.05 -3.97
N SER A 231 -3.80 12.19 -3.75
CA SER A 231 -5.24 12.36 -3.91
C SER A 231 -5.66 13.55 -4.79
N ALA A 232 -4.84 14.60 -4.88
CA ALA A 232 -5.17 15.83 -5.59
C ALA A 232 -4.54 15.90 -6.98
N LYS A 233 -5.26 16.44 -7.95
CA LYS A 233 -4.76 16.62 -9.33
C LYS A 233 -3.54 17.54 -9.40
N GLU A 234 -3.49 18.57 -8.55
CA GLU A 234 -2.35 19.47 -8.46
C GLU A 234 -1.08 18.75 -8.03
N SER A 235 -1.22 17.74 -7.16
CA SER A 235 -0.11 16.87 -6.77
C SER A 235 0.36 15.97 -7.92
N VAL A 236 -0.57 15.44 -8.71
CA VAL A 236 -0.23 14.66 -9.93
C VAL A 236 0.52 15.54 -10.94
N GLU A 237 0.09 16.78 -11.14
CA GLU A 237 0.77 17.73 -12.04
C GLU A 237 2.21 18.01 -11.56
N ALA A 238 2.39 18.30 -10.26
CA ALA A 238 3.72 18.54 -9.68
C ALA A 238 4.66 17.33 -9.81
N LEU A 239 4.16 16.12 -9.56
CA LEU A 239 4.93 14.88 -9.74
C LEU A 239 5.33 14.65 -11.20
N LYS A 240 4.44 14.93 -12.14
CA LYS A 240 4.73 14.84 -13.57
C LYS A 240 5.86 15.78 -13.98
N GLU A 241 5.85 17.01 -13.50
CA GLU A 241 6.91 17.99 -13.76
C GLU A 241 8.24 17.53 -13.13
N ALA A 242 8.22 17.05 -11.89
CA ALA A 242 9.40 16.55 -11.19
C ALA A 242 10.04 15.37 -11.94
N LYS A 243 9.25 14.36 -12.35
CA LYS A 243 9.74 13.22 -13.13
C LYS A 243 10.28 13.62 -14.49
N THR A 244 9.60 14.54 -15.18
CA THR A 244 10.05 15.08 -16.48
C THR A 244 11.39 15.80 -16.34
N SER A 245 11.62 16.43 -15.19
CA SER A 245 12.90 17.08 -14.85
C SER A 245 14.01 16.11 -14.43
N GLY A 246 13.72 14.80 -14.38
CA GLY A 246 14.67 13.75 -14.07
C GLY A 246 14.96 13.57 -12.57
N LEU A 247 14.07 14.03 -11.69
CA LEU A 247 14.19 13.79 -10.25
C LEU A 247 13.90 12.31 -9.93
N ASP A 248 14.59 11.76 -8.94
CA ASP A 248 14.34 10.41 -8.42
C ASP A 248 13.13 10.42 -7.48
N VAL A 249 11.95 10.59 -8.07
CA VAL A 249 10.69 10.65 -7.36
C VAL A 249 9.74 9.56 -7.82
N SER A 250 8.93 9.07 -6.89
CA SER A 250 7.83 8.14 -7.14
C SER A 250 6.63 8.49 -6.27
N ALA A 251 5.48 7.91 -6.57
CA ALA A 251 4.26 8.15 -5.81
C ALA A 251 3.32 6.95 -5.89
N GLU A 252 2.51 6.81 -4.86
CA GLU A 252 1.43 5.83 -4.80
C GLU A 252 0.06 6.49 -4.85
N VAL A 253 -0.93 5.73 -5.27
CA VAL A 253 -2.35 6.06 -5.16
C VAL A 253 -3.08 4.94 -4.44
N THR A 254 -4.08 5.25 -3.65
CA THR A 254 -4.81 4.22 -2.91
C THR A 254 -6.02 3.69 -3.70
N VAL A 255 -6.42 2.46 -3.34
CA VAL A 255 -7.61 1.80 -3.90
C VAL A 255 -8.86 2.66 -3.79
N HIS A 256 -9.06 3.29 -2.63
CA HIS A 256 -10.25 4.11 -2.40
C HIS A 256 -10.26 5.43 -3.20
N HIS A 257 -9.10 6.06 -3.43
CA HIS A 257 -9.00 7.24 -4.29
C HIS A 257 -9.20 6.93 -5.78
N LEU A 258 -8.95 5.69 -6.21
CA LEU A 258 -9.27 5.25 -7.58
C LEU A 258 -10.75 4.94 -7.79
N LEU A 259 -11.48 4.54 -6.74
CA LEU A 259 -12.85 4.04 -6.84
C LEU A 259 -13.93 5.01 -6.38
N LEU A 260 -13.63 5.88 -5.42
CA LEU A 260 -14.59 6.74 -4.74
C LEU A 260 -14.30 8.23 -5.00
N GLU A 261 -15.35 9.02 -4.84
CA GLU A 261 -15.32 10.48 -4.95
C GLU A 261 -15.96 11.11 -3.70
N ASP A 262 -15.81 12.42 -3.54
CA ASP A 262 -16.37 13.17 -2.41
C ASP A 262 -17.90 13.08 -2.32
N LYS A 263 -18.60 12.93 -3.46
CA LYS A 263 -20.06 12.73 -3.49
C LYS A 263 -20.50 11.43 -2.82
N ASP A 264 -19.62 10.42 -2.75
CA ASP A 264 -19.91 9.10 -2.18
C ASP A 264 -19.83 9.11 -0.64
N VAL A 265 -19.29 10.17 -0.05
CA VAL A 265 -19.11 10.30 1.39
C VAL A 265 -20.47 10.40 2.10
N VAL A 266 -20.81 9.38 2.89
CA VAL A 266 -22.08 9.33 3.65
C VAL A 266 -21.89 9.18 5.16
N GLY A 267 -20.67 8.92 5.63
CA GLY A 267 -20.41 8.74 7.05
C GLY A 267 -18.95 8.39 7.38
N PRO A 268 -18.65 8.05 8.63
CA PRO A 268 -17.27 7.87 9.11
C PRO A 268 -16.45 6.79 8.41
N ASN A 269 -17.07 5.76 7.82
CA ASN A 269 -16.36 4.76 7.02
C ASN A 269 -15.87 5.29 5.67
N TRP A 270 -16.20 6.52 5.29
CA TRP A 270 -15.65 7.27 4.15
C TRP A 270 -14.68 8.37 4.58
N LYS A 271 -14.26 8.37 5.85
CA LYS A 271 -13.30 9.33 6.38
C LYS A 271 -11.90 8.73 6.37
N MET A 272 -11.05 9.23 5.50
CA MET A 272 -9.62 8.92 5.39
C MET A 272 -8.84 10.21 5.16
N ASN A 273 -7.53 10.18 5.30
CA ASN A 273 -6.63 11.31 5.08
C ASN A 273 -5.45 10.87 4.21
N PRO A 274 -5.32 11.44 3.01
CA PRO A 274 -6.12 12.52 2.43
C PRO A 274 -7.57 12.11 2.15
N PRO A 275 -8.50 13.11 2.08
CA PRO A 275 -9.92 12.82 1.88
C PRO A 275 -10.22 12.40 0.44
N LEU A 276 -11.34 11.70 0.25
CA LEU A 276 -11.91 11.47 -1.09
C LEU A 276 -12.20 12.81 -1.75
N ARG A 277 -11.72 12.97 -2.99
CA ARG A 277 -11.79 14.25 -3.70
C ARG A 277 -12.79 14.22 -4.85
N SER A 278 -12.74 15.24 -5.69
CA SER A 278 -13.65 15.40 -6.82
C SER A 278 -13.48 14.33 -7.89
N HIS A 279 -14.43 14.27 -8.81
CA HIS A 279 -14.31 13.44 -10.02
C HIS A 279 -13.07 13.80 -10.85
N GLU A 280 -12.74 15.09 -10.97
CA GLU A 280 -11.57 15.54 -11.72
C GLU A 280 -10.25 15.03 -11.07
N ASP A 281 -10.16 15.10 -9.74
CA ASP A 281 -9.02 14.56 -9.01
C ASP A 281 -8.89 13.06 -9.24
N ARG A 282 -9.97 12.29 -9.06
CA ARG A 282 -9.98 10.85 -9.31
C ARG A 282 -9.54 10.50 -10.73
N MET A 283 -10.01 11.23 -11.73
CA MET A 283 -9.60 10.98 -13.12
C MET A 283 -8.12 11.30 -13.35
N ALA A 284 -7.59 12.37 -12.73
CA ALA A 284 -6.17 12.69 -12.79
C ALA A 284 -5.29 11.59 -12.15
N LEU A 285 -5.74 10.97 -11.06
CA LEU A 285 -5.05 9.83 -10.44
C LEU A 285 -5.01 8.62 -11.36
N ILE A 286 -6.14 8.25 -11.97
CA ILE A 286 -6.23 7.12 -12.90
C ILE A 286 -5.31 7.34 -14.11
N GLU A 287 -5.37 8.52 -14.72
CA GLU A 287 -4.52 8.90 -15.84
C GLU A 287 -3.04 8.97 -15.43
N GLY A 288 -2.76 9.46 -14.21
CA GLY A 288 -1.42 9.50 -13.64
C GLY A 288 -0.79 8.12 -13.50
N LEU A 289 -1.58 7.12 -13.09
CA LEU A 289 -1.14 5.72 -13.01
C LEU A 289 -0.88 5.14 -14.43
N GLU A 290 -1.79 5.38 -15.36
CA GLU A 290 -1.68 4.88 -16.74
C GLU A 290 -0.50 5.46 -17.52
N ASN A 291 -0.14 6.71 -17.28
CA ASN A 291 0.96 7.39 -17.96
C ASN A 291 2.30 7.32 -17.20
N GLY A 292 2.35 6.67 -16.02
CA GLY A 292 3.54 6.48 -15.22
C GLY A 292 3.94 7.70 -14.35
N THR A 293 3.06 8.68 -14.18
CA THR A 293 3.26 9.76 -13.20
C THR A 293 3.14 9.22 -11.78
N LEU A 294 2.17 8.33 -11.53
CA LEU A 294 2.07 7.51 -10.33
C LEU A 294 2.65 6.12 -10.61
N ASP A 295 3.28 5.51 -9.63
CA ASP A 295 4.11 4.31 -9.83
C ASP A 295 3.42 3.03 -9.40
N CYS A 296 2.63 3.07 -8.33
CA CYS A 296 2.02 1.90 -7.73
C CYS A 296 0.69 2.20 -7.05
N ILE A 297 -0.01 1.14 -6.71
CA ILE A 297 -1.25 1.17 -5.93
C ILE A 297 -0.93 0.64 -4.54
N ALA A 298 -1.29 1.41 -3.52
CA ALA A 298 -1.21 1.04 -2.12
C ALA A 298 -2.60 0.99 -1.49
N ASN A 299 -2.70 0.54 -0.24
CA ASN A 299 -3.97 0.44 0.45
C ASN A 299 -4.21 1.54 1.47
N ASP A 300 -3.16 2.02 2.13
CA ASP A 300 -3.30 2.81 3.36
C ASP A 300 -4.28 2.10 4.32
N HIS A 301 -4.02 0.80 4.53
CA HIS A 301 -4.86 -0.03 5.39
C HIS A 301 -4.75 0.45 6.83
N ALA A 302 -5.80 1.14 7.31
CA ALA A 302 -5.81 1.83 8.59
C ALA A 302 -6.98 1.39 9.49
N PRO A 303 -6.82 0.26 10.20
CA PRO A 303 -7.85 -0.31 11.05
C PRO A 303 -8.12 0.55 12.30
N HIS A 304 -9.40 0.61 12.66
CA HIS A 304 -9.92 1.28 13.85
C HIS A 304 -11.01 0.45 14.50
N THR A 305 -11.19 0.63 15.80
CA THR A 305 -12.27 -0.05 16.52
C THR A 305 -13.64 0.44 16.08
N TYR A 306 -14.65 -0.41 16.22
CA TYR A 306 -16.05 -0.03 15.94
C TYR A 306 -16.48 1.19 16.78
N GLU A 307 -16.05 1.25 18.05
CA GLU A 307 -16.38 2.34 18.96
C GLU A 307 -15.81 3.69 18.51
N GLU A 308 -14.64 3.68 17.87
CA GLU A 308 -14.04 4.89 17.31
C GLU A 308 -14.77 5.34 16.06
N LYS A 309 -15.06 4.42 15.15
CA LYS A 309 -15.67 4.73 13.85
C LYS A 309 -17.16 5.04 13.90
N LYS A 310 -17.90 4.62 14.93
CA LYS A 310 -19.30 5.01 15.12
C LYS A 310 -19.53 6.43 15.63
N ARG A 311 -18.44 7.17 15.96
CA ARG A 311 -18.53 8.57 16.36
C ARG A 311 -19.00 9.45 15.20
N SER A 312 -19.37 10.70 15.50
CA SER A 312 -19.69 11.68 14.46
C SER A 312 -18.52 11.94 13.52
N MET A 313 -18.79 12.41 12.30
CA MET A 313 -17.79 12.59 11.24
C MET A 313 -16.60 13.44 11.68
N ASP A 314 -16.83 14.48 12.47
CA ASP A 314 -15.78 15.36 13.03
C ASP A 314 -14.87 14.65 14.06
N LYS A 315 -15.40 13.65 14.80
CA LYS A 315 -14.72 12.97 15.90
C LYS A 315 -14.18 11.57 15.57
N ALA A 316 -14.73 10.93 14.55
CA ALA A 316 -14.22 9.64 14.11
C ALA A 316 -12.78 9.78 13.60
N PRO A 317 -11.88 8.81 13.83
CA PRO A 317 -10.54 8.84 13.29
C PRO A 317 -10.55 8.68 11.75
N PHE A 318 -9.49 9.15 11.11
CA PHE A 318 -9.24 8.93 9.69
C PHE A 318 -8.72 7.51 9.47
N GLY A 319 -9.07 6.93 8.32
CA GLY A 319 -8.60 5.62 7.89
C GLY A 319 -9.73 4.63 7.63
N ILE A 320 -9.44 3.71 6.70
CA ILE A 320 -10.30 2.59 6.33
C ILE A 320 -9.45 1.33 6.18
N VAL A 321 -10.11 0.16 6.16
CA VAL A 321 -9.46 -1.11 5.81
C VAL A 321 -9.79 -1.51 4.38
N SER A 322 -8.80 -2.01 3.64
CA SER A 322 -8.96 -2.37 2.22
C SER A 322 -8.10 -3.56 1.76
N LEU A 323 -7.09 -4.01 2.51
CA LEU A 323 -6.18 -5.09 2.07
C LEU A 323 -6.92 -6.28 1.47
N GLU A 324 -7.92 -6.81 2.17
CA GLU A 324 -8.63 -8.04 1.78
C GLU A 324 -9.55 -7.88 0.57
N SER A 325 -9.88 -6.64 0.20
CA SER A 325 -10.80 -6.34 -0.91
C SER A 325 -10.15 -5.66 -2.10
N ALA A 326 -8.93 -5.15 -1.95
CA ALA A 326 -8.25 -4.29 -2.91
C ALA A 326 -8.18 -4.87 -4.32
N PHE A 327 -7.61 -6.07 -4.45
CA PHE A 327 -7.45 -6.72 -5.75
C PHE A 327 -8.80 -6.98 -6.42
N ALA A 328 -9.75 -7.55 -5.68
CA ALA A 328 -11.07 -7.86 -6.21
C ALA A 328 -11.83 -6.61 -6.66
N LEU A 329 -11.78 -5.52 -5.91
CA LEU A 329 -12.39 -4.23 -6.26
C LEU A 329 -11.80 -3.65 -7.55
N LEU A 330 -10.49 -3.54 -7.64
CA LEU A 330 -9.81 -2.95 -8.80
C LEU A 330 -9.94 -3.83 -10.04
N TYR A 331 -9.78 -5.15 -9.89
CA TYR A 331 -10.00 -6.10 -10.98
C TYR A 331 -11.43 -5.97 -11.51
N THR A 332 -12.42 -5.99 -10.62
CA THR A 332 -13.82 -5.89 -11.01
C THR A 332 -14.11 -4.61 -11.79
N GLU A 333 -13.68 -3.48 -11.27
CA GLU A 333 -14.01 -2.20 -11.87
C GLU A 333 -13.24 -1.96 -13.16
N PHE A 334 -11.91 -2.04 -13.12
CA PHE A 334 -11.08 -1.59 -14.23
C PHE A 334 -10.76 -2.67 -15.27
N VAL A 335 -10.63 -3.94 -14.83
CA VAL A 335 -10.31 -5.04 -15.74
C VAL A 335 -11.58 -5.72 -16.25
N HIS A 336 -12.47 -6.13 -15.33
CA HIS A 336 -13.65 -6.93 -15.71
C HIS A 336 -14.76 -6.09 -16.33
N ARG A 337 -15.20 -4.99 -15.69
CA ARG A 337 -16.35 -4.16 -16.14
C ARG A 337 -15.96 -3.16 -17.22
N GLN A 338 -15.02 -2.26 -16.92
CA GLN A 338 -14.64 -1.18 -17.83
C GLN A 338 -13.74 -1.65 -18.99
N LYS A 339 -13.01 -2.75 -18.84
CA LYS A 339 -11.97 -3.19 -19.79
C LYS A 339 -10.92 -2.11 -20.07
N ARG A 340 -10.71 -1.22 -19.10
CA ARG A 340 -9.78 -0.10 -19.19
C ARG A 340 -8.34 -0.54 -18.98
N TRP A 341 -8.13 -1.48 -18.05
CA TRP A 341 -6.84 -2.06 -17.74
C TRP A 341 -6.79 -3.55 -18.11
N THR A 342 -5.60 -4.04 -18.35
CA THR A 342 -5.34 -5.48 -18.41
C THR A 342 -5.01 -6.02 -17.02
N LEU A 343 -5.17 -7.33 -16.83
CA LEU A 343 -4.72 -7.99 -15.58
C LEU A 343 -3.23 -7.73 -15.32
N ALA A 344 -2.40 -7.77 -16.38
CA ALA A 344 -0.97 -7.53 -16.27
C ALA A 344 -0.64 -6.11 -15.79
N GLN A 345 -1.36 -5.09 -16.26
CA GLN A 345 -1.17 -3.72 -15.77
C GLN A 345 -1.52 -3.61 -14.28
N LEU A 346 -2.68 -4.14 -13.88
CA LEU A 346 -3.11 -4.12 -12.48
C LEU A 346 -2.09 -4.82 -11.57
N VAL A 347 -1.68 -6.03 -11.94
CA VAL A 347 -0.70 -6.80 -11.16
C VAL A 347 0.67 -6.09 -11.15
N ASN A 348 1.08 -5.46 -12.25
CA ASN A 348 2.33 -4.68 -12.25
C ASN A 348 2.30 -3.56 -11.21
N TRP A 349 1.23 -2.76 -11.12
CA TRP A 349 1.12 -1.66 -10.16
C TRP A 349 0.96 -2.12 -8.71
N MET A 350 0.50 -3.35 -8.48
CA MET A 350 0.32 -3.93 -7.16
C MET A 350 1.42 -4.95 -6.79
N SER A 351 2.43 -5.18 -7.64
CA SER A 351 3.46 -6.19 -7.38
C SER A 351 4.84 -5.77 -7.89
N ALA A 352 5.11 -5.85 -9.19
CA ALA A 352 6.45 -5.62 -9.74
C ALA A 352 6.93 -4.17 -9.60
N ALA A 353 6.06 -3.19 -9.81
CA ALA A 353 6.42 -1.78 -9.73
C ALA A 353 6.79 -1.33 -8.30
N PRO A 354 5.96 -1.60 -7.26
CA PRO A 354 6.36 -1.30 -5.89
C PRO A 354 7.58 -2.11 -5.44
N ALA A 355 7.68 -3.40 -5.76
CA ALA A 355 8.85 -4.22 -5.43
C ALA A 355 10.15 -3.60 -5.98
N LYS A 356 10.14 -3.19 -7.24
CA LYS A 356 11.28 -2.55 -7.89
C LYS A 356 11.63 -1.21 -7.24
N ARG A 357 10.64 -0.36 -6.97
CA ARG A 357 10.87 0.98 -6.39
C ARG A 357 11.45 0.89 -4.98
N PHE A 358 10.96 -0.06 -4.20
CA PHE A 358 11.41 -0.26 -2.82
C PHE A 358 12.62 -1.20 -2.70
N GLY A 359 13.18 -1.64 -3.84
CA GLY A 359 14.43 -2.39 -3.87
C GLY A 359 14.30 -3.84 -3.36
N LEU A 360 13.12 -4.45 -3.46
CA LEU A 360 12.92 -5.85 -3.12
C LEU A 360 13.50 -6.75 -4.22
N GLU A 361 14.44 -7.60 -3.84
CA GLU A 361 15.09 -8.51 -4.79
C GLU A 361 14.28 -9.80 -4.96
N ASN A 362 14.14 -10.26 -6.21
CA ASN A 362 13.45 -11.50 -6.57
C ASN A 362 11.98 -11.58 -6.12
N VAL A 363 11.30 -10.42 -6.04
CA VAL A 363 9.88 -10.26 -5.68
C VAL A 363 9.11 -9.62 -6.83
N GLY A 364 7.81 -9.89 -6.92
CA GLY A 364 6.89 -9.19 -7.83
C GLY A 364 6.79 -9.77 -9.23
N GLN A 365 7.43 -10.90 -9.52
CA GLN A 365 7.36 -11.59 -10.81
C GLN A 365 7.38 -13.11 -10.65
N ILE A 366 6.72 -13.83 -11.57
CA ILE A 366 6.85 -15.28 -11.68
C ILE A 366 7.98 -15.58 -12.65
N LYS A 367 9.14 -15.97 -12.10
CA LYS A 367 10.35 -16.24 -12.86
C LYS A 367 11.23 -17.23 -12.12
N GLU A 368 11.94 -18.07 -12.84
CA GLU A 368 12.92 -18.99 -12.25
C GLU A 368 14.00 -18.24 -11.46
N GLY A 369 14.29 -18.70 -10.24
CA GLY A 369 15.20 -18.08 -9.29
C GLY A 369 14.55 -17.05 -8.35
N TYR A 370 13.33 -16.59 -8.65
CA TYR A 370 12.57 -15.68 -7.80
C TYR A 370 11.98 -16.38 -6.58
N ASN A 371 11.61 -15.63 -5.56
CA ASN A 371 10.87 -16.13 -4.42
C ASN A 371 9.56 -16.77 -4.91
N ALA A 372 9.19 -17.88 -4.30
CA ALA A 372 7.90 -18.51 -4.57
C ALA A 372 6.79 -17.83 -3.76
N ASP A 373 6.62 -16.52 -4.01
CA ASP A 373 5.58 -15.67 -3.49
C ASP A 373 4.49 -15.57 -4.55
N LEU A 374 3.42 -16.34 -4.38
CA LEU A 374 2.43 -16.60 -5.42
C LEU A 374 1.02 -16.49 -4.87
N VAL A 375 0.10 -16.09 -5.73
CA VAL A 375 -1.34 -16.02 -5.41
C VAL A 375 -2.12 -16.82 -6.45
N LEU A 376 -2.97 -17.69 -5.99
CA LEU A 376 -3.96 -18.40 -6.79
C LEU A 376 -5.29 -17.67 -6.67
N VAL A 377 -5.82 -17.19 -7.78
CA VAL A 377 -7.05 -16.39 -7.81
C VAL A 377 -8.07 -16.97 -8.79
N ASP A 378 -9.33 -17.06 -8.35
CA ASP A 378 -10.48 -17.34 -9.21
C ASP A 378 -11.04 -16.01 -9.73
N LEU A 379 -10.75 -15.68 -10.99
CA LEU A 379 -11.12 -14.41 -11.61
C LEU A 379 -12.60 -14.38 -12.08
N GLU A 380 -13.27 -15.52 -12.11
CA GLU A 380 -14.67 -15.63 -12.54
C GLU A 380 -15.64 -15.68 -11.36
N HIS A 381 -15.13 -15.80 -10.13
CA HIS A 381 -15.96 -15.89 -8.93
C HIS A 381 -16.67 -14.57 -8.62
N GLU A 382 -17.98 -14.59 -8.60
CA GLU A 382 -18.80 -13.45 -8.16
C GLU A 382 -19.16 -13.58 -6.68
N SER A 383 -18.91 -12.54 -5.91
CA SER A 383 -19.26 -12.48 -4.48
C SER A 383 -19.59 -11.06 -4.03
N LEU A 384 -20.05 -10.95 -2.80
CA LEU A 384 -20.14 -9.66 -2.10
C LEU A 384 -18.97 -9.54 -1.13
N ILE A 385 -18.44 -8.34 -0.99
CA ILE A 385 -17.52 -8.03 0.10
C ILE A 385 -18.30 -8.14 1.41
N ASP A 386 -17.85 -9.05 2.27
CA ASP A 386 -18.43 -9.30 3.59
C ASP A 386 -17.37 -9.07 4.67
N ILE A 387 -17.51 -7.97 5.40
CA ILE A 387 -16.57 -7.60 6.47
C ILE A 387 -16.51 -8.61 7.62
N ASP A 388 -17.54 -9.46 7.78
CA ASP A 388 -17.54 -10.49 8.81
C ASP A 388 -16.55 -11.63 8.50
N THR A 389 -16.12 -11.75 7.23
CA THR A 389 -15.11 -12.73 6.79
C THR A 389 -13.69 -12.19 6.84
N PHE A 390 -13.48 -10.91 7.15
CA PHE A 390 -12.16 -10.31 7.21
C PHE A 390 -11.31 -10.85 8.36
N GLU A 391 -10.05 -11.09 8.10
CA GLU A 391 -9.03 -11.44 9.10
C GLU A 391 -8.62 -10.23 9.93
N SER A 392 -8.61 -9.03 9.32
CA SER A 392 -8.38 -7.76 10.02
C SER A 392 -9.37 -7.58 11.16
N MET A 393 -8.89 -7.07 12.30
CA MET A 393 -9.74 -6.67 13.41
C MET A 393 -10.60 -5.45 13.04
N GLY A 394 -10.09 -4.59 12.16
CA GLY A 394 -10.82 -3.43 11.62
C GLY A 394 -11.90 -3.86 10.64
N LYS A 395 -13.12 -3.28 10.80
CA LYS A 395 -14.25 -3.48 9.88
C LYS A 395 -14.70 -2.16 9.22
N ASN A 396 -13.86 -1.14 9.33
CA ASN A 396 -14.13 0.23 8.91
C ASN A 396 -13.85 0.42 7.40
N THR A 397 -14.73 -0.07 6.57
CA THR A 397 -14.63 0.08 5.11
C THR A 397 -15.95 0.58 4.49
N PRO A 398 -15.87 1.41 3.42
CA PRO A 398 -17.06 1.78 2.64
C PRO A 398 -17.53 0.70 1.67
N PHE A 399 -16.75 -0.36 1.47
CA PHE A 399 -16.95 -1.35 0.42
C PHE A 399 -17.79 -2.55 0.83
N ASN A 400 -18.25 -2.61 2.09
CA ASN A 400 -19.12 -3.71 2.54
C ASN A 400 -20.38 -3.86 1.69
N GLY A 401 -20.65 -5.07 1.22
CA GLY A 401 -21.77 -5.37 0.35
C GLY A 401 -21.57 -5.02 -1.14
N TRP A 402 -20.40 -4.55 -1.54
CA TRP A 402 -20.10 -4.34 -2.95
C TRP A 402 -19.93 -5.68 -3.67
N SER A 403 -20.53 -5.80 -4.87
CA SER A 403 -20.35 -6.97 -5.73
C SER A 403 -19.00 -6.89 -6.44
N VAL A 404 -18.23 -7.96 -6.30
CA VAL A 404 -16.91 -8.10 -6.92
C VAL A 404 -16.80 -9.40 -7.69
N ASN A 405 -15.97 -9.37 -8.73
CA ASN A 405 -15.39 -10.55 -9.37
C ASN A 405 -13.98 -10.74 -8.84
N ALA A 406 -13.49 -11.94 -8.88
CA ALA A 406 -12.22 -12.40 -8.32
C ALA A 406 -12.28 -12.70 -6.81
N GLN A 407 -11.74 -13.87 -6.50
CA GLN A 407 -11.54 -14.33 -5.13
C GLN A 407 -10.15 -14.94 -5.00
N ILE A 408 -9.38 -14.47 -4.03
CA ILE A 408 -8.12 -15.12 -3.65
C ILE A 408 -8.46 -16.51 -3.09
N LYS A 409 -7.80 -17.54 -3.59
CA LYS A 409 -7.98 -18.93 -3.15
C LYS A 409 -6.84 -19.44 -2.31
N GLU A 410 -5.64 -19.03 -2.62
CA GLU A 410 -4.47 -19.44 -1.85
C GLU A 410 -3.37 -18.39 -2.02
N THR A 411 -2.73 -18.02 -0.90
CA THR A 411 -1.55 -17.15 -0.89
C THR A 411 -0.37 -17.95 -0.36
N ILE A 412 0.72 -17.90 -1.11
CA ILE A 412 1.94 -18.66 -0.88
C ILE A 412 3.09 -17.66 -0.68
N VAL A 413 3.82 -17.80 0.43
CA VAL A 413 5.01 -17.01 0.75
C VAL A 413 6.17 -17.98 0.95
N ASP A 414 7.32 -17.74 0.30
CA ASP A 414 8.47 -18.63 0.32
C ASP A 414 8.09 -20.10 0.06
N GLY A 415 7.17 -20.33 -0.88
CA GLY A 415 6.69 -21.66 -1.24
C GLY A 415 5.77 -22.32 -0.21
N LYS A 416 5.36 -21.63 0.85
CA LYS A 416 4.45 -22.15 1.88
C LYS A 416 3.11 -21.45 1.81
N THR A 417 2.03 -22.23 1.90
CA THR A 417 0.67 -21.64 2.01
C THR A 417 0.53 -20.94 3.35
N VAL A 418 0.27 -19.65 3.32
CA VAL A 418 0.07 -18.79 4.50
C VAL A 418 -1.39 -18.46 4.71
N TRP A 419 -2.19 -18.51 3.64
CA TRP A 419 -3.63 -18.34 3.70
C TRP A 419 -4.32 -19.19 2.61
N LYS A 420 -5.52 -19.72 2.93
CA LYS A 420 -6.33 -20.51 2.00
C LYS A 420 -7.81 -20.31 2.31
N GLY A 421 -8.60 -19.91 1.26
CA GLY A 421 -10.04 -19.67 1.31
C GLY A 421 -10.89 -20.70 0.55
#